data_ae9f2c153d60f52e16e98022d3e1d629
#
_entry.id   ae9f2c153d60f52e16e98022d3e1d629
#
_cell.length_a   1.000
_cell.length_b   1.000
_cell.length_c   1.000
_cell.angle_alpha   90.00
_cell.angle_beta   90.00
_cell.angle_gamma   90.00
#
_symmetry.space_group_name_H-M   'P 1'
#
loop_
_entity.id
_entity.type
_entity.pdbx_description
1 polymer ?
#
loop_
_entity_poly.entity_id
_entity_poly.type
_entity_poly.pdbx_seq_one_letter_code
_entity_poly.pdbx_strand_id
1 'polypeptide(L)'
;ATIANPVELAEKICGSGFTLIDRDGSPTPEKEYCIIQPPEIKGNNDKVYGRIAASTVAAGLIPELVEEDHHFITFGRSRRNVEVILKEAKDKLDAAGFLGMARVGGKNPADLIAGYRGGYTPLERKEIERKMTEGELTGLVSTNALELGIDIGKLDATVIVGYPGTRASFWQQSGRAGRSGSACVNYLILENEPFDQYIAIDPEWLFSRESENAIVDPDNLLIELAHLRAAAAEMPLSLDDIALFPDLGEMIPVLLSAGEVKSLAGRFAWAGPAFPAGDYSLRNMDKTRFKLLAQEDGHEITEMDESQ
;
A
#
# COMPACT_ATOMS: atom_id res chain seq x y z
N ALA A 1 4.52 -7.92 11.32
CA ALA A 1 5.08 -7.50 10.03
C ALA A 1 5.21 -8.73 9.11
N THR A 2 5.03 -8.53 7.81
CA THR A 2 5.12 -9.60 6.81
C THR A 2 6.52 -9.57 6.19
N ILE A 3 7.52 -10.00 6.94
CA ILE A 3 8.94 -10.06 6.56
C ILE A 3 9.58 -11.34 7.11
N ALA A 4 10.59 -11.90 6.41
CA ALA A 4 11.23 -13.14 6.82
C ALA A 4 12.31 -12.94 7.90
N ASN A 5 12.93 -11.76 7.99
CA ASN A 5 14.03 -11.45 8.90
C ASN A 5 13.70 -10.35 9.94
N PRO A 6 12.62 -10.49 10.75
CA PRO A 6 12.16 -9.40 11.62
C PRO A 6 13.16 -9.03 12.72
N VAL A 7 13.86 -9.99 13.30
CA VAL A 7 14.84 -9.74 14.37
C VAL A 7 16.05 -8.99 13.80
N GLU A 8 16.64 -9.50 12.71
CA GLU A 8 17.78 -8.86 12.04
C GLU A 8 17.45 -7.41 11.65
N LEU A 9 16.27 -7.19 11.06
CA LEU A 9 15.83 -5.85 10.67
C LEU A 9 15.70 -4.93 11.88
N ALA A 10 15.06 -5.41 12.95
CA ALA A 10 14.87 -4.63 14.18
C ALA A 10 16.22 -4.28 14.85
N GLU A 11 17.15 -5.22 14.89
CA GLU A 11 18.49 -5.00 15.42
C GLU A 11 19.28 -3.96 14.61
N LYS A 12 19.18 -4.03 13.28
CA LYS A 12 19.83 -3.03 12.40
C LYS A 12 19.27 -1.62 12.59
N ILE A 13 17.96 -1.50 12.84
CA ILE A 13 17.32 -0.18 12.99
C ILE A 13 17.51 0.39 14.40
N CYS A 14 17.42 -0.46 15.44
CA CYS A 14 17.36 -0.02 16.84
C CYS A 14 18.65 -0.32 17.64
N GLY A 15 19.57 -1.11 17.12
CA GLY A 15 20.89 -1.37 17.75
C GLY A 15 20.83 -2.22 19.02
N SER A 16 19.76 -2.92 19.34
CA SER A 16 19.62 -3.74 20.53
C SER A 16 18.96 -5.08 20.24
N GLY A 17 19.22 -6.10 21.08
CA GLY A 17 18.65 -7.44 20.90
C GLY A 17 17.14 -7.47 21.04
N PHE A 18 16.49 -8.21 20.18
CA PHE A 18 15.03 -8.41 20.15
C PHE A 18 14.66 -9.87 20.31
N THR A 19 13.55 -10.11 20.98
CA THR A 19 12.96 -11.45 21.08
C THR A 19 11.81 -11.56 20.08
N LEU A 20 11.88 -12.56 19.19
CA LEU A 20 10.79 -12.85 18.25
C LEU A 20 9.61 -13.50 19.00
N ILE A 21 8.43 -12.92 18.78
CA ILE A 21 7.16 -13.52 19.15
C ILE A 21 6.39 -13.76 17.84
N ASP A 22 6.40 -15.00 17.37
CA ASP A 22 5.86 -15.43 16.08
C ASP A 22 4.60 -16.28 16.19
N ARG A 23 4.25 -16.71 17.43
CA ARG A 23 3.06 -17.50 17.68
C ARG A 23 1.86 -16.59 17.80
N ASP A 24 1.13 -16.44 16.67
CA ASP A 24 -0.14 -15.73 16.66
C ASP A 24 -1.22 -16.56 17.33
N GLY A 25 -1.75 -16.07 18.47
CA GLY A 25 -2.85 -16.68 19.19
C GLY A 25 -4.23 -16.16 18.77
N SER A 26 -4.30 -15.31 17.73
CA SER A 26 -5.57 -14.75 17.25
C SER A 26 -6.40 -15.82 16.56
N PRO A 27 -7.75 -15.77 16.69
CA PRO A 27 -8.62 -16.62 15.91
C PRO A 27 -8.37 -16.41 14.41
N THR A 28 -8.06 -17.49 13.71
CA THR A 28 -7.86 -17.45 12.24
C THR A 28 -9.13 -17.95 11.59
N PRO A 29 -9.83 -17.10 10.82
CA PRO A 29 -11.01 -17.54 10.08
C PRO A 29 -10.59 -18.46 8.93
N GLU A 30 -11.56 -19.18 8.37
CA GLU A 30 -11.39 -19.91 7.13
C GLU A 30 -11.14 -18.92 5.99
N LYS A 31 -10.04 -19.12 5.26
CA LYS A 31 -9.65 -18.27 4.13
C LYS A 31 -9.52 -19.12 2.89
N GLU A 32 -10.35 -18.83 1.93
CA GLU A 32 -10.29 -19.43 0.61
C GLU A 32 -9.46 -18.56 -0.34
N TYR A 33 -8.67 -19.19 -1.20
CA TYR A 33 -7.84 -18.53 -2.21
C TYR A 33 -8.19 -19.09 -3.60
N CYS A 34 -8.75 -18.23 -4.45
CA CYS A 34 -9.09 -18.55 -5.83
C CYS A 34 -8.07 -17.90 -6.78
N ILE A 35 -7.21 -18.70 -7.41
CA ILE A 35 -6.28 -18.22 -8.44
C ILE A 35 -6.96 -18.39 -9.79
N ILE A 36 -7.20 -17.28 -10.48
CA ILE A 36 -7.95 -17.23 -11.73
C ILE A 36 -7.00 -16.90 -12.87
N GLN A 37 -6.85 -17.82 -13.81
CA GLN A 37 -6.19 -17.55 -15.08
C GLN A 37 -7.24 -17.07 -16.10
N PRO A 38 -7.13 -15.83 -16.64
CA PRO A 38 -8.08 -15.33 -17.63
C PRO A 38 -8.17 -16.22 -18.87
N PRO A 39 -9.36 -16.37 -19.47
CA PRO A 39 -9.57 -17.19 -20.66
C PRO A 39 -8.73 -16.74 -21.86
N GLU A 40 -8.35 -17.71 -22.69
CA GLU A 40 -7.66 -17.45 -23.94
C GLU A 40 -8.58 -16.85 -25.01
N ILE A 41 -8.07 -15.88 -25.74
CA ILE A 41 -8.73 -15.34 -26.94
C ILE A 41 -8.27 -16.17 -28.14
N LYS A 42 -9.17 -16.99 -28.68
CA LYS A 42 -8.90 -17.84 -29.83
C LYS A 42 -9.52 -17.26 -31.10
N GLY A 43 -8.80 -17.32 -32.19
CA GLY A 43 -9.33 -16.98 -33.52
C GLY A 43 -9.96 -18.19 -34.20
N ASN A 44 -10.44 -17.98 -35.43
CA ASN A 44 -11.15 -18.99 -36.22
C ASN A 44 -10.37 -20.28 -36.50
N ASN A 45 -9.05 -20.31 -36.28
CA ASN A 45 -8.18 -21.45 -36.52
C ASN A 45 -7.60 -22.02 -35.22
N ASP A 46 -8.29 -21.87 -34.08
CA ASP A 46 -7.82 -22.23 -32.72
C ASP A 46 -6.47 -21.58 -32.31
N LYS A 47 -6.01 -20.62 -33.10
CA LYS A 47 -4.78 -19.89 -32.77
C LYS A 47 -5.07 -18.96 -31.60
N VAL A 48 -4.26 -19.08 -30.55
CA VAL A 48 -4.33 -18.19 -29.38
C VAL A 48 -3.67 -16.84 -29.73
N TYR A 49 -4.41 -15.77 -29.55
CA TYR A 49 -3.95 -14.39 -29.76
C TYR A 49 -3.60 -13.67 -28.47
N GLY A 50 -3.94 -14.25 -27.33
CA GLY A 50 -3.71 -13.69 -26.00
C GLY A 50 -4.74 -14.19 -25.00
N ARG A 51 -4.87 -13.49 -23.90
CA ARG A 51 -5.90 -13.73 -22.87
C ARG A 51 -6.75 -12.49 -22.67
N ILE A 52 -7.95 -12.68 -22.15
CA ILE A 52 -8.78 -11.56 -21.67
C ILE A 52 -8.00 -10.81 -20.61
N ALA A 53 -8.08 -9.48 -20.59
CA ALA A 53 -7.37 -8.66 -19.61
C ALA A 53 -7.86 -9.01 -18.19
N ALA A 54 -6.95 -9.14 -17.25
CA ALA A 54 -7.28 -9.44 -15.85
C ALA A 54 -8.20 -8.36 -15.24
N SER A 55 -8.04 -7.09 -15.65
CA SER A 55 -8.96 -5.99 -15.29
C SER A 55 -10.39 -6.22 -15.72
N THR A 56 -10.61 -6.77 -16.93
CA THR A 56 -11.95 -7.09 -17.44
C THR A 56 -12.58 -8.28 -16.69
N VAL A 57 -11.76 -9.27 -16.30
CA VAL A 57 -12.24 -10.39 -15.46
C VAL A 57 -12.61 -9.87 -14.07
N ALA A 58 -11.78 -9.02 -13.46
CA ALA A 58 -12.07 -8.38 -12.18
C ALA A 58 -13.37 -7.55 -12.23
N ALA A 59 -13.52 -6.73 -13.28
CA ALA A 59 -14.75 -5.96 -13.50
C ALA A 59 -15.97 -6.82 -13.75
N GLY A 60 -15.78 -8.08 -14.17
CA GLY A 60 -16.86 -9.07 -14.31
C GLY A 60 -17.29 -9.72 -13.00
N LEU A 61 -16.36 -9.88 -12.06
CA LEU A 61 -16.61 -10.46 -10.75
C LEU A 61 -17.30 -9.47 -9.79
N ILE A 62 -17.01 -8.17 -9.92
CA ILE A 62 -17.55 -7.12 -9.03
C ILE A 62 -19.08 -7.11 -8.94
N PRO A 63 -19.87 -7.22 -10.05
CA PRO A 63 -21.32 -7.31 -9.96
C PRO A 63 -21.83 -8.46 -9.08
N GLU A 64 -21.23 -9.64 -9.16
CA GLU A 64 -21.60 -10.79 -8.36
C GLU A 64 -21.38 -10.52 -6.86
N LEU A 65 -20.23 -9.92 -6.50
CA LEU A 65 -19.94 -9.53 -5.12
C LEU A 65 -20.93 -8.48 -4.58
N VAL A 66 -21.34 -7.53 -5.42
CA VAL A 66 -22.34 -6.52 -5.04
C VAL A 66 -23.73 -7.13 -4.87
N GLU A 67 -24.12 -8.05 -5.75
CA GLU A 67 -25.44 -8.73 -5.68
C GLU A 67 -25.56 -9.62 -4.45
N GLU A 68 -24.47 -10.24 -4.02
CA GLU A 68 -24.41 -11.09 -2.83
C GLU A 68 -24.16 -10.29 -1.53
N ASP A 69 -24.11 -8.95 -1.62
CA ASP A 69 -23.85 -8.02 -0.49
C ASP A 69 -22.53 -8.32 0.23
N HIS A 70 -21.53 -8.80 -0.51
CA HIS A 70 -20.20 -9.02 0.01
C HIS A 70 -19.38 -7.73 0.01
N HIS A 71 -18.89 -7.33 1.17
CA HIS A 71 -17.96 -6.20 1.28
C HIS A 71 -16.59 -6.59 0.77
N PHE A 72 -16.06 -5.84 -0.21
CA PHE A 72 -14.81 -6.22 -0.89
C PHE A 72 -13.90 -5.06 -1.20
N ILE A 73 -12.64 -5.41 -1.47
CA ILE A 73 -11.65 -4.50 -2.04
C ILE A 73 -11.00 -5.15 -3.26
N THR A 74 -10.90 -4.39 -4.35
CA THR A 74 -10.17 -4.79 -5.56
C THR A 74 -8.88 -4.00 -5.66
N PHE A 75 -7.73 -4.68 -5.75
CA PHE A 75 -6.42 -4.07 -5.92
C PHE A 75 -5.99 -4.08 -7.38
N GLY A 76 -5.84 -2.88 -7.96
CA GLY A 76 -5.27 -2.70 -9.29
C GLY A 76 -3.82 -2.23 -9.21
N ARG A 77 -2.98 -2.63 -10.18
CA ARG A 77 -1.52 -2.36 -10.20
C ARG A 77 -1.17 -0.89 -10.45
N SER A 78 -2.07 -0.10 -11.01
CA SER A 78 -1.84 1.31 -11.33
C SER A 78 -3.12 2.14 -11.23
N ARG A 79 -2.96 3.47 -11.13
CA ARG A 79 -4.09 4.41 -11.14
C ARG A 79 -4.99 4.20 -12.36
N ARG A 80 -4.38 4.02 -13.55
CA ARG A 80 -5.10 3.76 -14.80
C ARG A 80 -5.88 2.43 -14.74
N ASN A 81 -5.27 1.38 -14.19
CA ASN A 81 -5.90 0.07 -14.05
C ASN A 81 -7.12 0.16 -13.13
N VAL A 82 -7.03 0.87 -12.01
CA VAL A 82 -8.13 1.15 -11.08
C VAL A 82 -9.30 1.83 -11.80
N GLU A 83 -9.04 2.88 -12.60
CA GLU A 83 -10.08 3.59 -13.34
C GLU A 83 -10.76 2.72 -14.39
N VAL A 84 -9.98 1.87 -15.09
CA VAL A 84 -10.53 0.93 -16.08
C VAL A 84 -11.46 -0.08 -15.41
N ILE A 85 -10.99 -0.72 -14.33
CA ILE A 85 -11.80 -1.70 -13.57
C ILE A 85 -13.08 -1.04 -13.04
N LEU A 86 -12.93 0.13 -12.40
CA LEU A 86 -14.06 0.85 -11.83
C LEU A 86 -15.11 1.22 -12.88
N LYS A 87 -14.67 1.75 -14.03
CA LYS A 87 -15.55 2.13 -15.12
C LYS A 87 -16.28 0.90 -15.68
N GLU A 88 -15.54 -0.15 -16.07
CA GLU A 88 -16.16 -1.38 -16.62
C GLU A 88 -17.11 -2.05 -15.64
N ALA A 89 -16.79 -2.06 -14.34
CA ALA A 89 -17.67 -2.60 -13.31
C ALA A 89 -18.94 -1.76 -13.15
N LYS A 90 -18.85 -0.43 -13.14
CA LYS A 90 -20.01 0.47 -13.09
C LYS A 90 -20.90 0.32 -14.32
N ASP A 91 -20.32 0.27 -15.52
CA ASP A 91 -21.07 0.06 -16.77
C ASP A 91 -21.86 -1.26 -16.73
N LYS A 92 -21.29 -2.35 -16.16
CA LYS A 92 -21.96 -3.63 -15.99
C LYS A 92 -23.08 -3.58 -14.94
N LEU A 93 -22.82 -2.92 -13.79
CA LEU A 93 -23.82 -2.74 -12.73
C LEU A 93 -25.00 -1.88 -13.20
N ASP A 94 -24.74 -0.82 -13.95
CA ASP A 94 -25.78 0.02 -14.55
C ASP A 94 -26.63 -0.77 -15.56
N ALA A 95 -25.99 -1.59 -16.41
CA ALA A 95 -26.69 -2.45 -17.35
C ALA A 95 -27.57 -3.50 -16.64
N ALA A 96 -27.08 -4.10 -15.56
CA ALA A 96 -27.84 -5.03 -14.73
C ALA A 96 -29.01 -4.33 -14.01
N GLY A 97 -28.80 -3.14 -13.47
CA GLY A 97 -29.83 -2.31 -12.86
C GLY A 97 -30.96 -1.91 -13.82
N PHE A 98 -30.62 -1.67 -15.09
CA PHE A 98 -31.60 -1.39 -16.14
C PHE A 98 -32.46 -2.61 -16.48
N LEU A 99 -31.95 -3.83 -16.35
CA LEU A 99 -32.69 -5.09 -16.58
C LEU A 99 -33.59 -5.49 -15.41
N GLY A 100 -33.72 -4.64 -14.37
CA GLY A 100 -34.62 -4.88 -13.23
C GLY A 100 -34.06 -5.83 -12.17
N MET A 101 -32.76 -6.12 -12.20
CA MET A 101 -32.04 -6.75 -11.10
C MET A 101 -32.04 -5.82 -9.92
N ALA A 102 -32.44 -6.31 -8.77
CA ALA A 102 -32.87 -5.56 -7.60
C ALA A 102 -31.92 -4.39 -7.23
N ARG A 103 -32.51 -3.23 -6.93
CA ARG A 103 -31.85 -2.17 -6.21
C ARG A 103 -31.47 -2.68 -4.82
N VAL A 104 -30.18 -2.88 -4.55
CA VAL A 104 -29.70 -3.24 -3.21
C VAL A 104 -29.95 -2.05 -2.29
N GLY A 105 -30.86 -2.21 -1.32
CA GLY A 105 -31.24 -1.14 -0.40
C GLY A 105 -31.83 0.13 -1.05
N GLY A 106 -32.37 0.05 -2.31
CA GLY A 106 -32.96 1.20 -3.02
C GLY A 106 -31.96 2.11 -3.73
N LYS A 107 -30.66 1.85 -3.62
CA LYS A 107 -29.56 2.57 -4.32
C LYS A 107 -29.29 1.92 -5.69
N ASN A 108 -28.75 2.71 -6.63
CA ASN A 108 -28.19 2.16 -7.85
C ASN A 108 -26.94 1.32 -7.50
N PRO A 109 -26.83 0.05 -7.95
CA PRO A 109 -25.68 -0.80 -7.67
C PRO A 109 -24.33 -0.16 -8.05
N ALA A 110 -24.26 0.65 -9.10
CA ALA A 110 -23.05 1.37 -9.49
C ALA A 110 -22.59 2.43 -8.47
N ASP A 111 -23.49 2.91 -7.60
CA ASP A 111 -23.17 3.87 -6.53
C ASP A 111 -22.62 3.17 -5.28
N LEU A 112 -22.70 1.83 -5.22
CA LEU A 112 -22.19 1.03 -4.10
C LEU A 112 -20.69 0.76 -4.21
N ILE A 113 -20.05 1.14 -5.31
CA ILE A 113 -18.61 0.99 -5.52
C ILE A 113 -17.93 2.32 -5.77
N ALA A 114 -16.73 2.49 -5.20
CA ALA A 114 -15.93 3.69 -5.36
C ALA A 114 -14.46 3.36 -5.67
N GLY A 115 -13.77 4.30 -6.33
CA GLY A 115 -12.33 4.26 -6.47
C GLY A 115 -11.63 4.80 -5.24
N TYR A 116 -10.43 4.30 -4.93
CA TYR A 116 -9.56 4.84 -3.89
C TYR A 116 -8.11 4.83 -4.38
N ARG A 117 -7.47 6.00 -4.50
CA ARG A 117 -6.11 6.11 -5.03
C ARG A 117 -5.37 7.33 -4.48
N GLY A 118 -4.05 7.33 -4.60
CA GLY A 118 -3.23 8.53 -4.42
C GLY A 118 -3.65 9.60 -5.45
N GLY A 119 -3.76 10.84 -5.02
CA GLY A 119 -4.26 11.96 -5.82
C GLY A 119 -5.67 12.42 -5.42
N TYR A 120 -6.40 11.66 -4.61
CA TYR A 120 -7.56 12.19 -3.90
C TYR A 120 -7.12 13.04 -2.72
N THR A 121 -7.86 14.11 -2.47
CA THR A 121 -7.62 14.95 -1.28
C THR A 121 -7.79 14.16 0.01
N PRO A 122 -7.17 14.57 1.13
CA PRO A 122 -7.38 13.92 2.42
C PRO A 122 -8.84 13.85 2.85
N LEU A 123 -9.65 14.85 2.47
CA LEU A 123 -11.09 14.88 2.78
C LEU A 123 -11.87 13.85 1.97
N GLU A 124 -11.62 13.75 0.67
CA GLU A 124 -12.25 12.72 -0.18
C GLU A 124 -11.92 11.32 0.30
N ARG A 125 -10.66 11.05 0.66
CA ARG A 125 -10.25 9.76 1.21
C ARG A 125 -10.99 9.40 2.49
N LYS A 126 -11.04 10.32 3.45
CA LYS A 126 -11.78 10.12 4.71
C LYS A 126 -13.26 9.87 4.48
N GLU A 127 -13.86 10.55 3.51
CA GLU A 127 -15.28 10.36 3.20
C GLU A 127 -15.55 8.97 2.58
N ILE A 128 -14.65 8.48 1.71
CA ILE A 128 -14.76 7.12 1.14
C ILE A 128 -14.56 6.07 2.25
N GLU A 129 -13.58 6.26 3.12
CA GLU A 129 -13.31 5.38 4.26
C GLU A 129 -14.54 5.32 5.21
N ARG A 130 -15.13 6.49 5.53
CA ARG A 130 -16.37 6.57 6.33
C ARG A 130 -17.50 5.78 5.68
N LYS A 131 -17.77 6.04 4.39
CA LYS A 131 -18.83 5.37 3.63
C LYS A 131 -18.67 3.85 3.60
N MET A 132 -17.43 3.37 3.48
CA MET A 132 -17.14 1.94 3.53
C MET A 132 -17.40 1.35 4.91
N THR A 133 -16.94 2.03 5.97
CA THR A 133 -17.12 1.59 7.36
C THR A 133 -18.59 1.62 7.78
N GLU A 134 -19.37 2.59 7.31
CA GLU A 134 -20.80 2.71 7.61
C GLU A 134 -21.70 1.83 6.72
N GLY A 135 -21.12 1.09 5.77
CA GLY A 135 -21.87 0.22 4.85
C GLY A 135 -22.66 1.00 3.78
N GLU A 136 -22.30 2.25 3.52
CA GLU A 136 -22.85 3.00 2.39
C GLU A 136 -22.24 2.57 1.06
N LEU A 137 -21.05 2.00 1.09
CA LEU A 137 -20.35 1.36 -0.02
C LEU A 137 -20.17 -0.13 0.30
N THR A 138 -20.33 -0.96 -0.70
CA THR A 138 -20.08 -2.41 -0.66
C THR A 138 -18.66 -2.73 -1.12
N GLY A 139 -18.11 -1.96 -2.07
CA GLY A 139 -16.81 -2.25 -2.63
C GLY A 139 -15.91 -1.05 -2.95
N LEU A 140 -14.62 -1.28 -2.86
CA LEU A 140 -13.59 -0.32 -3.27
C LEU A 140 -12.70 -0.90 -4.37
N VAL A 141 -12.33 -0.08 -5.34
CA VAL A 141 -11.28 -0.38 -6.31
C VAL A 141 -10.09 0.55 -6.01
N SER A 142 -8.96 -0.03 -5.61
CA SER A 142 -7.82 0.72 -5.10
C SER A 142 -6.50 0.31 -5.76
N THR A 143 -5.50 1.17 -5.67
CA THR A 143 -4.10 0.78 -5.81
C THR A 143 -3.62 0.15 -4.48
N ASN A 144 -2.31 -0.09 -4.35
CA ASN A 144 -1.69 -0.49 -3.08
C ASN A 144 -1.87 0.53 -1.93
N ALA A 145 -2.52 1.68 -2.18
CA ALA A 145 -2.78 2.70 -1.15
C ALA A 145 -3.59 2.16 0.05
N LEU A 146 -4.43 1.15 -0.16
CA LEU A 146 -5.18 0.47 0.89
C LEU A 146 -4.53 -0.85 1.36
N GLU A 147 -3.31 -1.13 0.94
CA GLU A 147 -2.55 -2.31 1.40
C GLU A 147 -2.16 -2.21 2.88
N LEU A 148 -1.87 -0.99 3.36
CA LEU A 148 -1.37 -0.73 4.72
C LEU A 148 -2.20 0.30 5.47
N GLY A 149 -2.34 0.07 6.78
CA GLY A 149 -2.57 1.10 7.80
C GLY A 149 -3.97 1.70 7.92
N ILE A 150 -4.92 1.44 7.01
CA ILE A 150 -6.25 2.05 7.06
C ILE A 150 -7.29 1.00 7.46
N ASP A 151 -8.14 1.35 8.43
CA ASP A 151 -9.30 0.56 8.78
C ASP A 151 -10.48 0.95 7.87
N ILE A 152 -10.94 0.01 7.08
CA ILE A 152 -12.05 0.17 6.13
C ILE A 152 -13.24 -0.74 6.48
N GLY A 153 -13.27 -1.23 7.73
CA GLY A 153 -14.32 -2.10 8.21
C GLY A 153 -14.11 -3.57 7.82
N LYS A 154 -15.20 -4.33 7.95
CA LYS A 154 -15.19 -5.76 7.67
C LYS A 154 -15.24 -6.01 6.18
N LEU A 155 -14.36 -6.86 5.68
CA LEU A 155 -14.33 -7.30 4.29
C LEU A 155 -14.51 -8.81 4.21
N ASP A 156 -15.35 -9.24 3.29
CA ASP A 156 -15.66 -10.64 2.99
C ASP A 156 -14.80 -11.16 1.82
N ALA A 157 -14.37 -10.26 0.93
CA ALA A 157 -13.53 -10.64 -0.20
C ALA A 157 -12.41 -9.63 -0.50
N THR A 158 -11.33 -10.15 -1.08
CA THR A 158 -10.34 -9.33 -1.81
C THR A 158 -10.19 -9.81 -3.24
N VAL A 159 -9.99 -8.89 -4.18
CA VAL A 159 -9.71 -9.18 -5.59
C VAL A 159 -8.38 -8.54 -5.95
N ILE A 160 -7.37 -9.33 -6.22
CA ILE A 160 -6.02 -8.89 -6.54
C ILE A 160 -5.79 -9.08 -8.04
N VAL A 161 -5.54 -7.98 -8.78
CA VAL A 161 -5.37 -8.00 -10.23
C VAL A 161 -3.89 -7.99 -10.57
N GLY A 162 -3.39 -9.16 -10.98
CA GLY A 162 -1.98 -9.45 -11.14
C GLY A 162 -1.26 -9.68 -9.81
N TYR A 163 -0.19 -10.47 -9.84
CA TYR A 163 0.66 -10.64 -8.66
C TYR A 163 1.32 -9.32 -8.26
N PRO A 164 1.23 -8.87 -7.00
CA PRO A 164 1.64 -7.53 -6.58
C PRO A 164 3.16 -7.32 -6.51
N GLY A 165 3.95 -8.30 -6.97
CA GLY A 165 5.41 -8.22 -7.06
C GLY A 165 6.15 -8.83 -5.86
N THR A 166 5.55 -8.90 -4.69
CA THR A 166 6.11 -9.57 -3.51
C THR A 166 5.05 -10.41 -2.79
N ARG A 167 5.49 -11.48 -2.12
CA ARG A 167 4.60 -12.26 -1.24
C ARG A 167 4.12 -11.44 -0.06
N ALA A 168 4.98 -10.57 0.47
CA ALA A 168 4.60 -9.65 1.53
C ALA A 168 3.39 -8.80 1.13
N SER A 169 3.40 -8.20 -0.06
CA SER A 169 2.29 -7.41 -0.58
C SER A 169 1.04 -8.27 -0.82
N PHE A 170 1.20 -9.47 -1.39
CA PHE A 170 0.09 -10.41 -1.56
C PHE A 170 -0.58 -10.74 -0.22
N TRP A 171 0.20 -11.06 0.82
CA TRP A 171 -0.34 -11.36 2.14
C TRP A 171 -0.98 -10.15 2.82
N GLN A 172 -0.46 -8.94 2.59
CA GLN A 172 -1.04 -7.71 3.12
C GLN A 172 -2.36 -7.35 2.44
N GLN A 173 -2.45 -7.53 1.12
CA GLN A 173 -3.67 -7.31 0.35
C GLN A 173 -4.73 -8.36 0.68
N SER A 174 -4.41 -9.65 0.62
CA SER A 174 -5.33 -10.72 0.98
C SER A 174 -5.73 -10.70 2.46
N GLY A 175 -4.83 -10.25 3.33
CA GLY A 175 -5.06 -10.06 4.76
C GLY A 175 -6.03 -8.94 5.10
N ARG A 176 -6.53 -8.18 4.11
CA ARG A 176 -7.59 -7.19 4.32
C ARG A 176 -8.94 -7.83 4.57
N ALA A 177 -9.23 -8.98 3.95
CA ALA A 177 -10.43 -9.73 4.23
C ALA A 177 -10.27 -10.67 5.44
N GLY A 178 -11.38 -11.00 6.11
CA GLY A 178 -11.45 -11.96 7.20
C GLY A 178 -10.86 -11.49 8.53
N ARG A 179 -10.64 -10.20 8.75
CA ARG A 179 -10.07 -9.67 10.01
C ARG A 179 -10.97 -9.85 11.22
N SER A 180 -12.27 -9.91 11.03
CA SER A 180 -13.27 -10.02 12.10
C SER A 180 -13.58 -11.47 12.50
N GLY A 181 -12.78 -12.45 12.09
CA GLY A 181 -13.03 -13.86 12.38
C GLY A 181 -14.10 -14.53 11.51
N SER A 182 -14.59 -13.86 10.46
CA SER A 182 -15.51 -14.44 9.45
C SER A 182 -14.73 -15.10 8.33
N ALA A 183 -15.31 -16.15 7.74
CA ALA A 183 -14.80 -16.74 6.49
C ALA A 183 -14.69 -15.67 5.40
N CYS A 184 -13.66 -15.77 4.55
CA CYS A 184 -13.44 -14.83 3.47
C CYS A 184 -12.82 -15.50 2.24
N VAL A 185 -13.01 -14.87 1.08
CA VAL A 185 -12.46 -15.33 -0.20
C VAL A 185 -11.48 -14.31 -0.74
N ASN A 186 -10.34 -14.81 -1.23
CA ASN A 186 -9.30 -14.00 -1.84
C ASN A 186 -9.09 -14.44 -3.28
N TYR A 187 -9.37 -13.56 -4.22
CA TYR A 187 -9.19 -13.81 -5.65
C TYR A 187 -7.86 -13.21 -6.11
N LEU A 188 -7.01 -14.02 -6.75
CA LEU A 188 -5.85 -13.56 -7.50
C LEU A 188 -6.11 -13.80 -8.99
N ILE A 189 -6.34 -12.73 -9.73
CA ILE A 189 -6.59 -12.78 -11.16
C ILE A 189 -5.27 -12.51 -11.89
N LEU A 190 -4.72 -13.54 -12.52
CA LEU A 190 -3.40 -13.50 -13.13
C LEU A 190 -3.38 -12.67 -14.42
N GLU A 191 -2.32 -11.90 -14.61
CA GLU A 191 -2.04 -11.20 -15.86
C GLU A 191 -1.24 -12.09 -16.83
N ASN A 192 -1.07 -11.62 -18.07
CA ASN A 192 -0.25 -12.33 -19.06
C ASN A 192 1.25 -11.97 -18.93
N GLU A 193 1.71 -11.85 -17.69
CA GLU A 193 3.09 -11.58 -17.33
C GLU A 193 3.82 -12.89 -16.98
N PRO A 194 5.11 -13.02 -17.26
CA PRO A 194 5.85 -14.26 -17.03
C PRO A 194 5.72 -14.83 -15.62
N PHE A 195 5.73 -13.95 -14.62
CA PHE A 195 5.65 -14.36 -13.23
C PHE A 195 4.25 -14.84 -12.83
N ASP A 196 3.22 -14.17 -13.30
CA ASP A 196 1.83 -14.60 -13.12
C ASP A 196 1.57 -15.95 -13.77
N GLN A 197 2.15 -16.18 -14.96
CA GLN A 197 2.06 -17.47 -15.65
C GLN A 197 2.84 -18.58 -14.92
N TYR A 198 3.92 -18.25 -14.23
CA TYR A 198 4.59 -19.19 -13.35
C TYR A 198 3.69 -19.59 -12.16
N ILE A 199 3.01 -18.63 -11.53
CA ILE A 199 2.06 -18.91 -10.44
C ILE A 199 0.90 -19.79 -10.93
N ALA A 200 0.46 -19.63 -12.19
CA ALA A 200 -0.56 -20.49 -12.77
C ALA A 200 -0.14 -21.96 -12.87
N ILE A 201 1.18 -22.23 -13.05
CA ILE A 201 1.75 -23.57 -13.15
C ILE A 201 2.05 -24.16 -11.76
N ASP A 202 2.56 -23.33 -10.85
CA ASP A 202 2.96 -23.71 -9.49
C ASP A 202 2.33 -22.75 -8.46
N PRO A 203 1.04 -22.86 -8.18
CA PRO A 203 0.38 -21.98 -7.21
C PRO A 203 0.89 -22.21 -5.78
N GLU A 204 1.39 -23.40 -5.45
CA GLU A 204 1.93 -23.69 -4.13
C GLU A 204 3.16 -22.83 -3.80
N TRP A 205 3.89 -22.40 -4.80
CA TRP A 205 5.00 -21.46 -4.61
C TRP A 205 4.59 -20.22 -3.80
N LEU A 206 3.36 -19.73 -4.01
CA LEU A 206 2.84 -18.54 -3.32
C LEU A 206 2.62 -18.80 -1.82
N PHE A 207 2.23 -20.02 -1.44
CA PHE A 207 1.83 -20.37 -0.09
C PHE A 207 2.92 -21.06 0.74
N SER A 208 3.83 -21.81 0.08
CA SER A 208 4.79 -22.67 0.74
C SER A 208 6.08 -21.97 1.19
N ARG A 209 6.30 -20.73 0.81
CA ARG A 209 7.55 -20.01 1.10
C ARG A 209 7.30 -18.81 2.00
N GLU A 210 8.31 -18.46 2.78
CA GLU A 210 8.33 -17.24 3.56
C GLU A 210 8.26 -15.99 2.69
N SER A 211 7.85 -14.87 3.27
CA SER A 211 7.91 -13.56 2.63
C SER A 211 9.36 -13.15 2.36
N GLU A 212 9.54 -12.08 1.62
CA GLU A 212 10.85 -11.52 1.31
C GLU A 212 11.51 -10.94 2.58
N ASN A 213 12.85 -10.99 2.60
CA ASN A 213 13.62 -10.26 3.60
C ASN A 213 13.46 -8.75 3.41
N ALA A 214 13.26 -8.04 4.50
CA ALA A 214 13.39 -6.59 4.48
C ALA A 214 14.87 -6.22 4.49
N ILE A 215 15.25 -5.32 3.58
CA ILE A 215 16.63 -4.83 3.45
C ILE A 215 16.64 -3.37 3.87
N VAL A 216 17.56 -3.03 4.78
CA VAL A 216 17.84 -1.65 5.20
C VAL A 216 19.35 -1.44 5.13
N ASP A 217 19.76 -0.29 4.65
CA ASP A 217 21.13 0.19 4.67
C ASP A 217 21.25 1.28 5.76
N PRO A 218 21.60 0.89 7.00
CA PRO A 218 21.75 1.84 8.11
C PRO A 218 22.96 2.75 7.95
N ASP A 219 23.97 2.30 7.18
CA ASP A 219 25.23 2.98 6.99
C ASP A 219 25.21 3.99 5.83
N ASN A 220 24.01 4.32 5.32
CA ASN A 220 23.87 5.34 4.29
C ASN A 220 24.14 6.73 4.87
N LEU A 221 25.27 7.32 4.47
CA LEU A 221 25.78 8.61 5.02
C LEU A 221 24.77 9.76 4.95
N LEU A 222 23.92 9.82 3.91
CA LEU A 222 22.91 10.88 3.79
C LEU A 222 21.78 10.69 4.79
N ILE A 223 21.39 9.44 5.04
CA ILE A 223 20.37 9.09 6.02
C ILE A 223 20.94 9.32 7.42
N GLU A 224 22.17 8.86 7.69
CA GLU A 224 22.82 9.06 8.98
C GLU A 224 23.00 10.54 9.30
N LEU A 225 23.44 11.35 8.34
CA LEU A 225 23.56 12.81 8.50
C LEU A 225 22.22 13.47 8.84
N ALA A 226 21.14 13.00 8.22
CA ALA A 226 19.78 13.47 8.51
C ALA A 226 19.38 13.13 9.95
N HIS A 227 19.63 11.91 10.37
CA HIS A 227 19.35 11.45 11.73
C HIS A 227 20.21 12.17 12.78
N LEU A 228 21.49 12.42 12.49
CA LEU A 228 22.37 13.19 13.37
C LEU A 228 21.86 14.61 13.60
N ARG A 229 21.37 15.28 12.55
CA ARG A 229 20.73 16.61 12.67
C ARG A 229 19.51 16.56 13.58
N ALA A 230 18.64 15.59 13.37
CA ALA A 230 17.44 15.40 14.19
C ALA A 230 17.80 15.08 15.64
N ALA A 231 18.73 14.17 15.87
CA ALA A 231 19.21 13.78 17.20
C ALA A 231 19.86 14.97 17.94
N ALA A 232 20.71 15.76 17.27
CA ALA A 232 21.32 16.95 17.84
C ALA A 232 20.30 18.04 18.21
N ALA A 233 19.15 18.08 17.53
CA ALA A 233 18.05 18.98 17.83
C ALA A 233 17.19 18.51 19.02
N GLU A 234 17.03 17.19 19.18
CA GLU A 234 16.32 16.62 20.32
C GLU A 234 17.15 16.68 21.61
N MET A 235 18.43 16.29 21.51
CA MET A 235 19.34 16.28 22.64
C MET A 235 20.80 16.49 22.16
N PRO A 236 21.60 17.32 22.84
CA PRO A 236 23.01 17.54 22.46
C PRO A 236 23.79 16.21 22.42
N LEU A 237 24.37 15.90 21.26
CA LEU A 237 25.18 14.71 21.03
C LEU A 237 26.50 14.79 21.79
N SER A 238 27.06 13.65 22.12
CA SER A 238 28.40 13.46 22.65
C SER A 238 29.19 12.47 21.77
N LEU A 239 30.51 12.39 21.94
CA LEU A 239 31.31 11.39 21.22
C LEU A 239 30.99 9.95 21.67
N ASP A 240 30.33 9.77 22.81
CA ASP A 240 29.89 8.43 23.28
C ASP A 240 28.74 7.87 22.43
N ASP A 241 28.02 8.74 21.68
CA ASP A 241 26.92 8.36 20.79
C ASP A 241 27.40 7.66 19.51
N ILE A 242 28.74 7.47 19.34
CA ILE A 242 29.34 6.70 18.25
C ILE A 242 28.78 5.25 18.17
N ALA A 243 28.27 4.73 19.29
CA ALA A 243 27.63 3.42 19.32
C ALA A 243 26.31 3.38 18.51
N LEU A 244 25.65 4.53 18.35
CA LEU A 244 24.42 4.68 17.56
C LEU A 244 24.70 5.25 16.16
N PHE A 245 25.75 6.03 16.04
CA PHE A 245 26.16 6.72 14.82
C PHE A 245 27.63 6.44 14.55
N PRO A 246 27.95 5.37 13.81
CA PRO A 246 29.34 4.94 13.59
C PRO A 246 30.24 6.03 12.99
N ASP A 247 29.71 6.84 12.08
CA ASP A 247 30.43 7.88 11.36
C ASP A 247 30.37 9.26 12.07
N LEU A 248 29.87 9.29 13.32
CA LEU A 248 29.71 10.53 14.11
C LEU A 248 30.98 11.37 14.14
N GLY A 249 32.16 10.73 14.32
CA GLY A 249 33.44 11.41 14.38
C GLY A 249 33.83 12.18 13.12
N GLU A 250 33.42 11.69 11.96
CA GLU A 250 33.64 12.30 10.65
C GLU A 250 32.58 13.33 10.30
N MET A 251 31.35 13.11 10.74
CA MET A 251 30.20 13.97 10.42
C MET A 251 30.12 15.22 11.28
N ILE A 252 30.49 15.16 12.56
CA ILE A 252 30.49 16.33 13.46
C ILE A 252 31.31 17.50 12.93
N PRO A 253 32.57 17.32 12.43
CA PRO A 253 33.32 18.40 11.81
C PRO A 253 32.59 19.04 10.62
N VAL A 254 31.88 18.25 9.81
CA VAL A 254 31.11 18.76 8.67
C VAL A 254 29.95 19.62 9.16
N LEU A 255 29.19 19.16 10.13
CA LEU A 255 28.06 19.90 10.72
C LEU A 255 28.53 21.19 11.43
N LEU A 256 29.68 21.15 12.10
CA LEU A 256 30.30 22.34 12.72
C LEU A 256 30.72 23.37 11.65
N SER A 257 31.37 22.92 10.57
CA SER A 257 31.80 23.80 9.47
C SER A 257 30.63 24.44 8.73
N ALA A 258 29.52 23.71 8.60
CA ALA A 258 28.25 24.19 8.03
C ALA A 258 27.51 25.15 9.00
N GLY A 259 27.92 25.25 10.26
CA GLY A 259 27.21 26.04 11.27
C GLY A 259 25.89 25.44 11.73
N GLU A 260 25.63 24.19 11.39
CA GLU A 260 24.38 23.47 11.72
C GLU A 260 24.36 22.98 13.18
N VAL A 261 25.55 22.72 13.76
CA VAL A 261 25.68 22.41 15.18
C VAL A 261 26.70 23.34 15.86
N LYS A 262 26.58 23.50 17.15
CA LYS A 262 27.55 24.25 18.01
C LYS A 262 28.05 23.36 19.12
N SER A 263 29.34 23.48 19.39
CA SER A 263 29.95 22.78 20.53
C SER A 263 29.72 23.57 21.83
N LEU A 264 29.19 22.89 22.84
CA LEU A 264 28.89 23.38 24.18
C LEU A 264 29.40 22.36 25.20
N ALA A 265 30.44 22.67 25.94
CA ALA A 265 31.01 21.83 27.00
C ALA A 265 31.25 20.36 26.56
N GLY A 266 31.79 20.15 25.34
CA GLY A 266 32.08 18.82 24.81
C GLY A 266 30.86 18.08 24.21
N ARG A 267 29.74 18.78 24.13
CA ARG A 267 28.54 18.28 23.45
C ARG A 267 28.22 19.10 22.21
N PHE A 268 27.48 18.52 21.26
CA PHE A 268 27.15 19.14 19.99
C PHE A 268 25.63 19.31 19.90
N ALA A 269 25.18 20.56 19.96
CA ALA A 269 23.75 20.90 19.91
C ALA A 269 23.40 21.52 18.56
N TRP A 270 22.20 21.26 18.10
CA TRP A 270 21.64 21.88 16.89
C TRP A 270 21.62 23.40 17.00
N ALA A 271 22.03 24.07 15.94
CA ALA A 271 22.09 25.52 15.85
C ALA A 271 21.33 26.10 14.64
N GLY A 272 20.70 25.25 13.85
CA GLY A 272 19.90 25.67 12.71
C GLY A 272 18.59 26.35 13.11
N PRO A 273 17.92 27.03 12.15
CA PRO A 273 16.75 27.88 12.43
C PRO A 273 15.46 27.12 12.72
N ALA A 274 15.35 25.86 12.26
CA ALA A 274 14.14 25.03 12.39
C ALA A 274 14.49 23.65 12.89
N PHE A 275 13.48 22.89 13.34
CA PHE A 275 13.64 21.48 13.72
C PHE A 275 13.89 20.63 12.46
N PRO A 276 15.04 19.98 12.34
CA PRO A 276 15.48 19.40 11.06
C PRO A 276 14.66 18.19 10.61
N ALA A 277 13.98 17.48 11.51
CA ALA A 277 13.19 16.32 11.14
C ALA A 277 11.96 16.67 10.27
N GLY A 278 11.54 17.95 10.25
CA GLY A 278 10.48 18.43 9.35
C GLY A 278 10.88 18.42 7.87
N ASP A 279 12.19 18.43 7.59
CA ASP A 279 12.72 18.45 6.23
C ASP A 279 12.89 17.04 5.62
N TYR A 280 12.63 15.99 6.41
CA TYR A 280 12.80 14.60 5.97
C TYR A 280 11.47 13.91 5.77
N SER A 281 11.28 13.39 4.56
CA SER A 281 10.11 12.54 4.26
C SER A 281 10.44 11.08 4.53
N LEU A 282 9.58 10.39 5.26
CA LEU A 282 9.67 8.93 5.44
C LEU A 282 9.27 8.15 4.17
N ARG A 283 8.73 8.83 3.16
CA ARG A 283 8.17 8.20 1.96
C ARG A 283 8.85 8.63 0.66
N ASN A 284 9.33 9.87 0.60
CA ASN A 284 9.88 10.47 -0.61
C ASN A 284 11.22 11.11 -0.30
N MET A 285 12.19 10.90 -1.19
CA MET A 285 13.49 11.57 -1.13
C MET A 285 13.44 12.99 -1.73
N ASP A 286 12.37 13.34 -2.45
CA ASP A 286 12.20 14.65 -3.07
C ASP A 286 11.81 15.71 -2.04
N LYS A 287 12.59 16.80 -2.01
CA LYS A 287 12.39 17.94 -1.10
C LYS A 287 11.35 18.93 -1.62
N THR A 288 11.03 18.88 -2.91
CA THR A 288 10.19 19.86 -3.58
C THR A 288 8.79 19.32 -3.77
N ARG A 289 7.81 19.97 -3.13
CA ARG A 289 6.39 19.69 -3.33
C ARG A 289 5.74 20.87 -4.01
N PHE A 290 4.96 20.60 -5.03
CA PHE A 290 4.14 21.57 -5.72
C PHE A 290 2.70 21.44 -5.28
N LYS A 291 2.07 22.56 -4.94
CA LYS A 291 0.64 22.62 -4.68
C LYS A 291 -0.06 23.12 -5.94
N LEU A 292 -0.97 22.30 -6.45
CA LEU A 292 -1.86 22.71 -7.53
C LEU A 292 -3.07 23.41 -6.92
N LEU A 293 -3.22 24.68 -7.20
CA LEU A 293 -4.34 25.48 -6.72
C LEU A 293 -5.32 25.80 -7.85
N ALA A 294 -6.61 25.80 -7.54
CA ALA A 294 -7.62 26.26 -8.48
C ALA A 294 -7.45 27.76 -8.73
N GLN A 295 -7.50 28.18 -10.00
CA GLN A 295 -7.30 29.56 -10.38
C GLN A 295 -8.44 30.49 -9.93
N GLU A 296 -9.65 29.94 -9.76
CA GLU A 296 -10.85 30.74 -9.46
C GLU A 296 -10.94 31.15 -7.99
N ASP A 297 -10.61 30.28 -7.04
CA ASP A 297 -10.80 30.50 -5.60
C ASP A 297 -9.56 30.15 -4.75
N GLY A 298 -8.50 29.66 -5.38
CA GLY A 298 -7.24 29.34 -4.72
C GLY A 298 -7.30 28.09 -3.82
N HIS A 299 -8.37 27.29 -3.88
CA HIS A 299 -8.41 26.05 -3.11
C HIS A 299 -7.38 25.04 -3.63
N GLU A 300 -6.82 24.26 -2.71
CA GLU A 300 -5.83 23.23 -3.04
C GLU A 300 -6.49 22.04 -3.72
N ILE A 301 -6.08 21.76 -4.98
CA ILE A 301 -6.59 20.64 -5.74
C ILE A 301 -5.81 19.37 -5.38
N THR A 302 -4.48 19.45 -5.31
CA THR A 302 -3.61 18.32 -4.96
C THR A 302 -2.19 18.79 -4.67
N GLU A 303 -1.42 17.95 -3.96
CA GLU A 303 0.05 18.08 -3.88
C GLU A 303 0.70 17.08 -4.84
N MET A 304 1.77 17.52 -5.49
CA MET A 304 2.58 16.71 -6.41
C MET A 304 4.04 16.80 -5.99
N ASP A 305 4.76 15.68 -6.10
CA ASP A 305 6.22 15.66 -5.97
C ASP A 305 6.88 16.05 -7.29
N GLU A 306 8.14 16.51 -7.27
CA GLU A 306 8.87 16.94 -8.45
C GLU A 306 9.03 15.82 -9.50
N SER A 307 8.97 14.56 -9.07
CA SER A 307 9.07 13.37 -9.91
C SER A 307 7.73 12.91 -10.51
N GLN A 308 6.62 13.57 -10.24
CA GLN A 308 5.27 13.29 -10.77
C GLN A 308 4.86 14.25 -11.88
#